data_7f46631cab9ac87607a70898c4f07223
#
_entry.id   7f46631cab9ac87607a70898c4f07223
#
_cell.length_a   1.000
_cell.length_b   1.000
_cell.length_c   1.000
_cell.angle_alpha   90.00
_cell.angle_beta   90.00
_cell.angle_gamma   90.00
#
_symmetry.space_group_name_H-M   'P 1'
#
loop_
_entity.id
_entity.type
_entity.pdbx_description
1 polymer ?
#
loop_
_entity_poly.entity_id
_entity_poly.type
_entity_poly.pdbx_seq_one_letter_code
_entity_poly.pdbx_strand_id
1 'polypeptide(L)'
;MNDWWCAIVCCLIDDHSNRSRHKKKDRLVKHSRYRKDFFRSLDRVHRQLRQRKIPRCSLQDQSSSAWRRLYDSRNDQGMITLTGFDHAAFDFLCGIFAPVFDSYTPFVPPGTSCFERTKQPKKGRPRMIRPEDCLGLVLAWTRTRGSLMALQLIFGMTYTNLDEYLLFGKRIIIKVLRGHPMAQVKIPSSEKIAEYKAMVYNRHPNLHDVWCTMDGLKITLEQSGDALVQEQYYNGWTHDHYVSSVICFCPDGTIPIVFVNVPGAVHDSQIADYGNIYDKLELVYERDGGKCTVDSAFGNVTRDYLIKSSQELIHIEDPQERGVARDATSMRQSAEWGMRAFQCSMPRIKDRMKFETRGERKVTLTMLILLYNLRARAVGINQLLSFYAAPLNCDANVEFVPPLLNS
;
A
#
# COMPACT_ATOMS: atom_id res chain seq x y z
N MET A 1 -1.35 -21.62 18.01
CA MET A 1 -0.88 -22.57 16.95
C MET A 1 0.65 -22.51 16.77
N ASN A 2 1.35 -21.67 17.52
CA ASN A 2 2.81 -21.46 17.38
C ASN A 2 3.67 -22.30 18.32
N ASP A 3 3.10 -22.85 19.41
CA ASP A 3 3.90 -23.56 20.43
C ASP A 3 4.33 -24.97 20.02
N TRP A 4 3.63 -25.59 19.06
CA TRP A 4 3.98 -26.91 18.53
C TRP A 4 5.25 -26.91 17.66
N TRP A 5 5.55 -25.81 16.98
CA TRP A 5 6.72 -25.68 16.12
C TRP A 5 8.02 -25.47 16.88
N CYS A 6 7.97 -24.70 17.98
CA CYS A 6 9.14 -24.51 18.84
C CYS A 6 9.54 -25.81 19.56
N ALA A 7 8.58 -26.60 20.02
CA ALA A 7 8.84 -27.87 20.69
C ALA A 7 9.52 -28.91 19.76
N ILE A 8 9.14 -28.96 18.47
CA ILE A 8 9.72 -29.87 17.49
C ILE A 8 11.15 -29.48 17.09
N VAL A 9 11.43 -28.19 17.01
CA VAL A 9 12.77 -27.67 16.66
C VAL A 9 13.73 -27.79 17.85
N CYS A 10 13.29 -27.54 19.07
CA CYS A 10 14.12 -27.69 20.28
C CYS A 10 14.50 -29.15 20.54
N CYS A 11 13.60 -30.13 20.30
CA CYS A 11 13.93 -31.55 20.43
C CYS A 11 14.97 -32.08 19.42
N LEU A 12 15.23 -31.34 18.32
CA LEU A 12 16.20 -31.73 17.28
C LEU A 12 17.62 -31.19 17.54
N ILE A 13 17.80 -30.25 18.47
CA ILE A 13 19.07 -29.56 18.73
C ILE A 13 19.85 -30.15 19.92
N ASP A 14 19.20 -30.82 20.87
CA ASP A 14 19.79 -31.11 22.20
C ASP A 14 20.48 -32.48 22.35
N ASP A 15 20.75 -33.27 21.33
CA ASP A 15 21.35 -34.61 21.54
C ASP A 15 22.72 -34.84 20.84
N HIS A 16 23.68 -33.98 21.10
CA HIS A 16 25.06 -34.18 20.70
C HIS A 16 25.97 -34.45 21.95
N SER A 17 26.00 -35.68 22.46
CA SER A 17 27.23 -36.24 23.04
C SER A 17 27.12 -37.73 23.36
N ASN A 18 28.06 -38.46 22.83
CA ASN A 18 28.57 -39.79 23.25
C ASN A 18 27.60 -40.94 23.49
N ARG A 19 27.46 -41.87 22.51
CA ARG A 19 27.29 -43.36 22.75
C ARG A 19 27.63 -44.18 21.50
N SER A 20 28.13 -45.42 21.76
CA SER A 20 28.78 -46.41 20.90
C SER A 20 28.11 -46.69 19.53
N ARG A 21 28.89 -47.25 18.57
CA ARG A 21 28.55 -47.54 17.17
C ARG A 21 27.15 -48.21 16.94
N HIS A 22 26.68 -49.06 17.87
CA HIS A 22 25.33 -49.64 17.75
C HIS A 22 24.21 -48.62 17.93
N LYS A 23 24.35 -47.69 18.86
CA LYS A 23 23.39 -46.60 19.08
C LYS A 23 23.33 -45.63 17.90
N LYS A 24 24.45 -45.52 17.15
CA LYS A 24 24.51 -44.65 15.95
C LYS A 24 23.66 -45.18 14.78
N LYS A 25 23.60 -46.49 14.60
CA LYS A 25 22.75 -47.14 13.57
C LYS A 25 21.27 -47.03 13.88
N ASP A 26 20.89 -47.21 15.14
CA ASP A 26 19.51 -47.05 15.60
C ASP A 26 19.07 -45.57 15.54
N ARG A 27 19.96 -44.64 15.82
CA ARG A 27 19.71 -43.20 15.65
C ARG A 27 19.48 -42.83 14.19
N LEU A 28 20.28 -43.35 13.26
CA LEU A 28 20.13 -43.10 11.83
C LEU A 28 18.78 -43.65 11.30
N VAL A 29 18.36 -44.84 11.75
CA VAL A 29 17.07 -45.43 11.39
C VAL A 29 15.91 -44.63 11.98
N LYS A 30 16.01 -44.21 13.25
CA LYS A 30 15.03 -43.33 13.90
C LYS A 30 14.96 -41.98 13.18
N HIS A 31 16.10 -41.36 12.88
CA HIS A 31 16.17 -40.08 12.15
C HIS A 31 15.59 -40.21 10.75
N SER A 32 15.82 -41.32 10.05
CA SER A 32 15.21 -41.61 8.73
C SER A 32 13.69 -41.77 8.84
N ARG A 33 13.18 -42.45 9.90
CA ARG A 33 11.74 -42.55 10.16
C ARG A 33 11.12 -41.19 10.48
N TYR A 34 11.72 -40.41 11.41
CA TYR A 34 11.28 -39.05 11.73
C TYR A 34 11.23 -38.16 10.48
N ARG A 35 12.25 -38.24 9.64
CA ARG A 35 12.29 -37.49 8.37
C ARG A 35 11.18 -37.89 7.41
N LYS A 36 10.89 -39.20 7.28
CA LYS A 36 9.77 -39.71 6.48
C LYS A 36 8.42 -39.26 7.05
N ASP A 37 8.25 -39.32 8.36
CA ASP A 37 6.99 -38.94 9.00
C ASP A 37 6.79 -37.41 8.97
N PHE A 38 7.87 -36.62 9.08
CA PHE A 38 7.85 -35.18 8.85
C PHE A 38 7.41 -34.83 7.42
N PHE A 39 8.00 -35.46 6.40
CA PHE A 39 7.59 -35.23 5.01
C PHE A 39 6.16 -35.70 4.74
N ARG A 40 5.73 -36.81 5.35
CA ARG A 40 4.33 -37.24 5.29
C ARG A 40 3.37 -36.27 5.97
N SER A 41 3.79 -35.66 7.05
CA SER A 41 3.01 -34.63 7.76
C SER A 41 2.93 -33.35 6.93
N LEU A 42 4.05 -32.92 6.32
CA LEU A 42 4.08 -31.81 5.37
C LEU A 42 3.18 -32.08 4.16
N ASP A 43 3.24 -33.27 3.59
CA ASP A 43 2.37 -33.67 2.47
C ASP A 43 0.89 -33.70 2.88
N ARG A 44 0.59 -34.08 4.14
CA ARG A 44 -0.77 -34.04 4.67
C ARG A 44 -1.25 -32.61 4.84
N VAL A 45 -0.42 -31.74 5.42
CA VAL A 45 -0.68 -30.30 5.54
C VAL A 45 -0.83 -29.64 4.17
N HIS A 46 0.06 -29.94 3.22
CA HIS A 46 -0.05 -29.45 1.85
C HIS A 46 -1.32 -29.96 1.15
N ARG A 47 -1.73 -31.22 1.38
CA ARG A 47 -3.00 -31.73 0.87
C ARG A 47 -4.20 -31.02 1.51
N GLN A 48 -4.17 -30.78 2.82
CA GLN A 48 -5.21 -30.01 3.52
C GLN A 48 -5.27 -28.56 3.06
N LEU A 49 -4.11 -27.92 2.82
CA LEU A 49 -4.05 -26.58 2.24
C LEU A 49 -4.56 -26.53 0.80
N ARG A 50 -4.30 -27.59 -0.01
CA ARG A 50 -4.89 -27.75 -1.35
C ARG A 50 -6.40 -27.97 -1.30
N GLN A 51 -6.91 -28.68 -0.29
CA GLN A 51 -8.35 -28.86 -0.07
C GLN A 51 -9.09 -27.58 0.34
N ARG A 52 -8.35 -26.53 0.81
CA ARG A 52 -8.92 -25.19 1.08
C ARG A 52 -9.13 -24.34 -0.17
N LYS A 53 -8.72 -24.80 -1.35
CA LYS A 53 -8.99 -24.10 -2.61
C LYS A 53 -10.40 -24.44 -3.09
N ILE A 54 -11.16 -23.41 -3.48
CA ILE A 54 -12.48 -23.60 -4.06
C ILE A 54 -12.32 -24.38 -5.38
N PRO A 55 -12.95 -25.54 -5.54
CA PRO A 55 -12.86 -26.30 -6.76
C PRO A 55 -13.60 -25.60 -7.90
N ARG A 56 -13.16 -25.80 -9.14
CA ARG A 56 -13.72 -25.12 -10.32
C ARG A 56 -15.23 -25.36 -10.49
N CYS A 57 -15.70 -26.54 -10.14
CA CYS A 57 -17.13 -26.89 -10.23
C CYS A 57 -18.03 -26.11 -9.27
N SER A 58 -17.44 -25.47 -8.22
CA SER A 58 -18.16 -24.63 -7.26
C SER A 58 -18.09 -23.14 -7.60
N LEU A 59 -17.40 -22.77 -8.67
CA LEU A 59 -17.28 -21.38 -9.13
C LEU A 59 -18.31 -21.11 -10.22
N GLN A 60 -18.93 -19.94 -10.17
CA GLN A 60 -19.79 -19.47 -11.25
C GLN A 60 -18.94 -19.14 -12.49
N ASP A 61 -19.55 -19.19 -13.67
CA ASP A 61 -18.92 -18.68 -14.87
C ASP A 61 -18.66 -17.18 -14.76
N GLN A 62 -17.56 -16.71 -15.35
CA GLN A 62 -17.15 -15.30 -15.26
C GLN A 62 -18.21 -14.36 -15.82
N SER A 63 -18.92 -14.76 -16.89
CA SER A 63 -20.00 -13.98 -17.50
C SER A 63 -21.21 -13.77 -16.60
N SER A 64 -21.43 -14.67 -15.62
CA SER A 64 -22.52 -14.62 -14.63
C SER A 64 -22.02 -14.35 -13.21
N SER A 65 -20.74 -14.00 -13.05
CA SER A 65 -20.11 -13.76 -11.76
C SER A 65 -20.74 -12.58 -11.02
N ALA A 66 -20.57 -12.53 -9.70
CA ALA A 66 -21.01 -11.40 -8.88
C ALA A 66 -20.37 -10.08 -9.33
N TRP A 67 -19.09 -10.12 -9.72
CA TRP A 67 -18.41 -8.98 -10.31
C TRP A 67 -19.10 -8.48 -11.58
N ARG A 68 -19.38 -9.37 -12.53
CA ARG A 68 -20.00 -8.97 -13.81
C ARG A 68 -21.38 -8.35 -13.59
N ARG A 69 -22.21 -8.91 -12.72
CA ARG A 69 -23.52 -8.34 -12.36
C ARG A 69 -23.37 -6.95 -11.75
N LEU A 70 -22.40 -6.74 -10.84
CA LEU A 70 -22.15 -5.44 -10.26
C LEU A 70 -21.72 -4.42 -11.33
N TYR A 71 -20.78 -4.79 -12.17
CA TYR A 71 -20.26 -3.92 -13.24
C TYR A 71 -21.37 -3.52 -14.23
N ASP A 72 -22.18 -4.49 -14.66
CA ASP A 72 -23.27 -4.28 -15.61
C ASP A 72 -24.46 -3.49 -15.00
N SER A 73 -24.64 -3.53 -13.69
CA SER A 73 -25.69 -2.79 -12.98
C SER A 73 -25.50 -1.28 -12.95
N ARG A 74 -24.30 -0.79 -13.25
CA ARG A 74 -23.94 0.63 -13.20
C ARG A 74 -24.24 1.32 -11.85
N ASN A 75 -24.22 0.57 -10.76
CA ASN A 75 -24.46 1.10 -9.42
C ASN A 75 -23.16 1.65 -8.81
N ASP A 76 -23.04 2.98 -8.72
CA ASP A 76 -21.85 3.66 -8.22
C ASP A 76 -21.51 3.31 -6.76
N GLN A 77 -22.52 3.20 -5.89
CA GLN A 77 -22.30 2.83 -4.50
C GLN A 77 -21.67 1.45 -4.37
N GLY A 78 -22.15 0.49 -5.16
CA GLY A 78 -21.59 -0.85 -5.22
C GLY A 78 -20.16 -0.85 -5.78
N MET A 79 -19.92 -0.07 -6.83
CA MET A 79 -18.59 0.07 -7.43
C MET A 79 -17.60 0.73 -6.48
N ILE A 80 -17.95 1.83 -5.81
CA ILE A 80 -17.10 2.49 -4.80
C ILE A 80 -16.81 1.53 -3.65
N THR A 81 -17.81 0.76 -3.21
CA THR A 81 -17.63 -0.20 -2.11
C THR A 81 -16.63 -1.28 -2.46
N LEU A 82 -16.73 -1.90 -3.64
CA LEU A 82 -15.89 -3.01 -4.04
C LEU A 82 -14.53 -2.57 -4.60
N THR A 83 -14.48 -1.50 -5.39
CA THR A 83 -13.28 -1.07 -6.13
C THR A 83 -12.63 0.19 -5.56
N GLY A 84 -13.37 1.02 -4.84
CA GLY A 84 -12.96 2.35 -4.39
C GLY A 84 -13.22 3.46 -5.40
N PHE A 85 -13.77 3.15 -6.58
CA PHE A 85 -14.04 4.08 -7.68
C PHE A 85 -15.51 3.98 -8.09
N ASP A 86 -16.12 5.09 -8.47
CA ASP A 86 -17.39 5.12 -9.20
C ASP A 86 -17.22 4.63 -10.64
N HIS A 87 -18.30 4.48 -11.38
CA HIS A 87 -18.22 3.99 -12.76
C HIS A 87 -17.45 4.94 -13.68
N ALA A 88 -17.59 6.24 -13.53
CA ALA A 88 -16.92 7.22 -14.37
C ALA A 88 -15.39 7.13 -14.21
N ALA A 89 -14.91 7.13 -12.96
CA ALA A 89 -13.48 6.99 -12.67
C ALA A 89 -12.95 5.58 -13.02
N PHE A 90 -13.78 4.54 -12.88
CA PHE A 90 -13.41 3.19 -13.28
C PHE A 90 -13.29 3.08 -14.80
N ASP A 91 -14.27 3.60 -15.56
CA ASP A 91 -14.27 3.56 -17.03
C ASP A 91 -13.09 4.39 -17.59
N PHE A 92 -12.80 5.56 -17.00
CA PHE A 92 -11.60 6.34 -17.31
C PHE A 92 -10.32 5.50 -17.11
N LEU A 93 -10.16 4.89 -15.94
CA LEU A 93 -8.98 4.06 -15.64
C LEU A 93 -8.92 2.84 -16.57
N CYS A 94 -10.05 2.23 -16.89
CA CYS A 94 -10.14 1.10 -17.82
C CYS A 94 -9.72 1.51 -19.24
N GLY A 95 -10.08 2.71 -19.69
CA GLY A 95 -9.69 3.24 -20.99
C GLY A 95 -8.18 3.32 -21.21
N ILE A 96 -7.42 3.72 -20.18
CA ILE A 96 -5.95 3.74 -20.24
C ILE A 96 -5.30 2.39 -19.90
N PHE A 97 -5.99 1.51 -19.17
CA PHE A 97 -5.52 0.19 -18.79
C PHE A 97 -5.63 -0.83 -19.92
N ALA A 98 -6.77 -0.86 -20.63
CA ALA A 98 -7.10 -1.88 -21.62
C ALA A 98 -6.09 -1.98 -22.80
N PRO A 99 -5.62 -0.89 -23.42
CA PRO A 99 -4.63 -0.97 -24.50
C PRO A 99 -3.32 -1.61 -24.05
N VAL A 100 -2.89 -1.33 -22.80
CA VAL A 100 -1.67 -1.91 -22.23
C VAL A 100 -1.91 -3.36 -21.84
N PHE A 101 -3.06 -3.68 -21.25
CA PHE A 101 -3.46 -5.05 -20.95
C PHE A 101 -3.41 -5.91 -22.22
N ASP A 102 -3.91 -5.41 -23.35
CA ASP A 102 -3.93 -6.16 -24.61
C ASP A 102 -2.56 -6.33 -25.27
N SER A 103 -1.61 -5.46 -24.94
CA SER A 103 -0.27 -5.48 -25.51
C SER A 103 0.68 -6.49 -24.84
N TYR A 104 0.38 -6.97 -23.61
CA TYR A 104 1.25 -7.84 -22.83
C TYR A 104 0.57 -9.17 -22.49
N THR A 105 1.34 -10.18 -22.04
CA THR A 105 0.82 -11.49 -21.61
C THR A 105 0.92 -11.68 -20.11
N PRO A 106 -0.11 -12.22 -19.43
CA PRO A 106 -0.07 -12.52 -18.01
C PRO A 106 0.88 -13.69 -17.68
N PHE A 107 0.97 -14.67 -18.55
CA PHE A 107 1.74 -15.89 -18.31
C PHE A 107 3.14 -15.74 -18.87
N VAL A 108 4.11 -15.52 -18.00
CA VAL A 108 5.51 -15.33 -18.35
C VAL A 108 6.35 -16.38 -17.63
N PRO A 109 7.33 -17.02 -18.31
CA PRO A 109 8.23 -17.96 -17.65
C PRO A 109 8.95 -17.34 -16.46
N PRO A 110 9.30 -18.14 -15.42
CA PRO A 110 10.06 -17.66 -14.29
C PRO A 110 11.34 -16.94 -14.76
N GLY A 111 11.64 -15.78 -14.11
CA GLY A 111 12.82 -14.98 -14.43
C GLY A 111 12.65 -14.00 -15.59
N THR A 112 11.52 -14.00 -16.31
CA THR A 112 11.25 -13.07 -17.39
C THR A 112 10.27 -11.98 -16.92
N SER A 113 10.58 -10.70 -17.18
CA SER A 113 9.63 -9.61 -16.92
C SER A 113 8.49 -9.65 -17.94
N CYS A 114 7.25 -9.47 -17.51
CA CYS A 114 6.11 -9.35 -18.43
C CYS A 114 6.22 -8.12 -19.35
N PHE A 115 7.11 -7.17 -19.03
CA PHE A 115 7.38 -5.98 -19.84
C PHE A 115 8.59 -6.09 -20.76
N GLU A 116 9.39 -7.15 -20.64
CA GLU A 116 10.55 -7.38 -21.51
C GLU A 116 10.17 -8.00 -22.86
N ARG A 117 8.96 -8.54 -22.98
CA ARG A 117 8.48 -9.09 -24.23
C ARG A 117 7.72 -8.04 -25.03
N THR A 118 8.41 -7.45 -25.98
CA THR A 118 7.78 -6.76 -27.11
C THR A 118 6.76 -7.66 -27.79
N LYS A 119 5.59 -7.07 -28.13
CA LYS A 119 4.56 -7.56 -29.03
C LYS A 119 4.72 -9.02 -29.49
N GLN A 120 4.25 -9.95 -28.67
CA GLN A 120 4.11 -11.32 -29.20
C GLN A 120 2.90 -11.34 -30.14
N PRO A 121 3.02 -11.99 -31.31
CA PRO A 121 1.88 -12.19 -32.18
C PRO A 121 0.81 -12.94 -31.38
N LYS A 122 -0.46 -12.63 -31.65
CA LYS A 122 -1.65 -13.21 -31.01
C LYS A 122 -1.79 -14.72 -31.29
N LYS A 123 -0.75 -15.51 -31.05
CA LYS A 123 -0.75 -16.97 -31.18
C LYS A 123 -0.88 -17.55 -29.77
N GLY A 124 -2.00 -18.17 -29.48
CA GLY A 124 -2.25 -18.85 -28.21
C GLY A 124 -3.72 -18.91 -27.87
N ARG A 125 -4.03 -19.57 -26.75
CA ARG A 125 -5.38 -19.63 -26.20
C ARG A 125 -5.88 -18.21 -25.89
N PRO A 126 -7.15 -17.86 -26.21
CA PRO A 126 -7.76 -16.59 -25.85
C PRO A 126 -7.58 -16.30 -24.33
N ARG A 127 -7.46 -15.04 -23.98
CA ARG A 127 -7.40 -14.64 -22.58
C ARG A 127 -8.64 -15.08 -21.86
N MET A 128 -8.46 -15.44 -20.57
CA MET A 128 -9.56 -15.95 -19.76
C MET A 128 -10.48 -14.82 -19.27
N ILE A 129 -9.95 -13.61 -19.11
CA ILE A 129 -10.70 -12.46 -18.61
C ILE A 129 -10.48 -11.24 -19.48
N ARG A 130 -11.41 -10.32 -19.44
CA ARG A 130 -11.38 -9.03 -20.13
C ARG A 130 -10.54 -8.00 -19.35
N PRO A 131 -10.13 -6.87 -19.96
CA PRO A 131 -9.41 -5.82 -19.26
C PRO A 131 -10.15 -5.29 -18.03
N GLU A 132 -11.46 -5.03 -18.15
CA GLU A 132 -12.30 -4.54 -17.07
C GLU A 132 -12.42 -5.55 -15.91
N ASP A 133 -12.40 -6.84 -16.19
CA ASP A 133 -12.43 -7.89 -15.16
C ASP A 133 -11.09 -7.94 -14.40
N CYS A 134 -9.97 -7.80 -15.12
CA CYS A 134 -8.64 -7.76 -14.52
C CYS A 134 -8.45 -6.50 -13.68
N LEU A 135 -8.86 -5.35 -14.18
CA LEU A 135 -8.83 -4.09 -13.44
C LEU A 135 -9.70 -4.18 -12.18
N GLY A 136 -10.95 -4.62 -12.34
CA GLY A 136 -11.87 -4.83 -11.22
C GLY A 136 -11.30 -5.77 -10.17
N LEU A 137 -10.64 -6.86 -10.59
CA LEU A 137 -9.97 -7.80 -9.68
C LEU A 137 -8.87 -7.11 -8.84
N VAL A 138 -8.00 -6.32 -9.47
CA VAL A 138 -6.92 -5.63 -8.74
C VAL A 138 -7.50 -4.60 -7.78
N LEU A 139 -8.46 -3.81 -8.20
CA LEU A 139 -9.11 -2.81 -7.36
C LEU A 139 -9.86 -3.46 -6.19
N ALA A 140 -10.65 -4.51 -6.45
CA ALA A 140 -11.32 -5.27 -5.40
C ALA A 140 -10.33 -5.90 -4.42
N TRP A 141 -9.17 -6.36 -4.90
CA TRP A 141 -8.10 -6.85 -4.03
C TRP A 141 -7.59 -5.79 -3.07
N THR A 142 -7.46 -4.53 -3.50
CA THR A 142 -7.02 -3.44 -2.61
C THR A 142 -8.01 -3.17 -1.49
N ARG A 143 -9.30 -3.46 -1.73
CA ARG A 143 -10.42 -3.24 -0.82
C ARG A 143 -10.76 -4.44 0.07
N THR A 144 -10.36 -5.65 -0.34
CA THR A 144 -10.69 -6.89 0.35
C THR A 144 -9.57 -7.31 1.29
N ARG A 145 -9.90 -7.55 2.56
CA ARG A 145 -8.98 -8.07 3.57
C ARG A 145 -8.98 -9.59 3.60
N GLY A 146 -7.91 -10.17 4.13
CA GLY A 146 -7.80 -11.60 4.38
C GLY A 146 -7.53 -12.44 3.13
N SER A 147 -8.19 -13.59 3.04
CA SER A 147 -7.95 -14.61 2.01
C SER A 147 -8.45 -14.22 0.62
N LEU A 148 -7.76 -14.68 -0.42
CA LEU A 148 -8.19 -14.54 -1.82
C LEU A 148 -9.44 -15.39 -2.16
N MET A 149 -9.98 -16.19 -1.24
CA MET A 149 -11.16 -17.04 -1.50
C MET A 149 -12.40 -16.22 -1.83
N ALA A 150 -12.62 -15.10 -1.16
CA ALA A 150 -13.74 -14.21 -1.48
C ALA A 150 -13.67 -13.71 -2.93
N LEU A 151 -12.47 -13.33 -3.39
CA LEU A 151 -12.26 -12.88 -4.77
C LEU A 151 -12.46 -14.01 -5.79
N GLN A 152 -12.12 -15.27 -5.45
CA GLN A 152 -12.42 -16.42 -6.31
C GLN A 152 -13.92 -16.53 -6.57
N LEU A 153 -14.76 -16.37 -5.55
CA LEU A 153 -16.22 -16.42 -5.66
C LEU A 153 -16.77 -15.22 -6.43
N ILE A 154 -16.27 -14.00 -6.11
CA ILE A 154 -16.73 -12.76 -6.75
C ILE A 154 -16.44 -12.74 -8.25
N PHE A 155 -15.26 -13.24 -8.66
CA PHE A 155 -14.80 -13.20 -10.06
C PHE A 155 -14.98 -14.53 -10.81
N GLY A 156 -15.44 -15.60 -10.15
CA GLY A 156 -15.60 -16.93 -10.78
C GLY A 156 -14.26 -17.53 -11.24
N MET A 157 -13.17 -17.28 -10.52
CA MET A 157 -11.81 -17.66 -10.94
C MET A 157 -11.16 -18.66 -9.99
N THR A 158 -10.43 -19.63 -10.56
CA THR A 158 -9.56 -20.50 -9.75
C THR A 158 -8.41 -19.71 -9.12
N TYR A 159 -7.90 -20.18 -7.99
CA TYR A 159 -6.82 -19.48 -7.25
C TYR A 159 -5.61 -19.16 -8.13
N THR A 160 -5.13 -20.13 -8.92
CA THR A 160 -3.93 -19.94 -9.76
C THR A 160 -4.13 -18.84 -10.79
N ASN A 161 -5.25 -18.85 -11.50
CA ASN A 161 -5.55 -17.83 -12.50
C ASN A 161 -5.76 -16.46 -11.87
N LEU A 162 -6.41 -16.40 -10.71
CA LEU A 162 -6.64 -15.18 -9.97
C LEU A 162 -5.31 -14.54 -9.54
N ASP A 163 -4.38 -15.32 -8.99
CA ASP A 163 -3.07 -14.86 -8.53
C ASP A 163 -2.21 -14.32 -9.69
N GLU A 164 -2.19 -15.04 -10.82
CA GLU A 164 -1.48 -14.62 -12.04
C GLU A 164 -2.04 -13.30 -12.62
N TYR A 165 -3.37 -13.19 -12.76
CA TYR A 165 -3.98 -11.97 -13.28
C TYR A 165 -3.88 -10.81 -12.29
N LEU A 166 -3.87 -11.08 -10.99
CA LEU A 166 -3.66 -10.07 -9.96
C LEU A 166 -2.25 -9.47 -10.07
N LEU A 167 -1.21 -10.32 -10.18
CA LEU A 167 0.17 -9.86 -10.36
C LEU A 167 0.34 -9.08 -11.67
N PHE A 168 -0.23 -9.59 -12.74
CA PHE A 168 -0.22 -8.96 -14.06
C PHE A 168 -0.90 -7.59 -14.03
N GLY A 169 -2.11 -7.51 -13.50
CA GLY A 169 -2.88 -6.26 -13.42
C GLY A 169 -2.19 -5.20 -12.56
N LYS A 170 -1.58 -5.58 -11.42
CA LYS A 170 -0.78 -4.66 -10.59
C LYS A 170 0.34 -3.97 -11.39
N ARG A 171 1.06 -4.74 -12.20
CA ARG A 171 2.16 -4.22 -13.03
C ARG A 171 1.66 -3.26 -14.11
N ILE A 172 0.53 -3.59 -14.75
CA ILE A 172 -0.10 -2.72 -15.75
C ILE A 172 -0.55 -1.40 -15.12
N ILE A 173 -1.23 -1.44 -13.98
CA ILE A 173 -1.65 -0.23 -13.26
C ILE A 173 -0.45 0.69 -13.00
N ILE A 174 0.66 0.16 -12.53
CA ILE A 174 1.87 0.97 -12.31
C ILE A 174 2.36 1.57 -13.64
N LYS A 175 2.35 0.79 -14.72
CA LYS A 175 2.83 1.24 -16.01
C LYS A 175 1.99 2.40 -16.56
N VAL A 176 0.67 2.33 -16.42
CA VAL A 176 -0.24 3.38 -16.95
C VAL A 176 -0.32 4.59 -16.03
N LEU A 177 -0.17 4.43 -14.72
CA LEU A 177 -0.35 5.50 -13.75
C LEU A 177 0.92 6.25 -13.36
N ARG A 178 2.11 5.66 -13.53
CA ARG A 178 3.37 6.26 -13.04
C ARG A 178 3.63 7.67 -13.56
N GLY A 179 3.30 7.95 -14.81
CA GLY A 179 3.45 9.28 -15.44
C GLY A 179 2.13 10.04 -15.60
N HIS A 180 1.02 9.47 -15.14
CA HIS A 180 -0.30 10.06 -15.36
C HIS A 180 -0.55 11.23 -14.39
N PRO A 181 -0.96 12.43 -14.85
CA PRO A 181 -1.13 13.63 -14.02
C PRO A 181 -2.04 13.40 -12.80
N MET A 182 -3.12 12.61 -12.97
CA MET A 182 -4.06 12.30 -11.91
C MET A 182 -3.52 11.37 -10.81
N ALA A 183 -2.46 10.60 -11.09
CA ALA A 183 -1.94 9.59 -10.18
C ALA A 183 -0.52 9.85 -9.69
N GLN A 184 0.25 10.64 -10.45
CA GLN A 184 1.68 10.82 -10.21
C GLN A 184 1.98 11.38 -8.81
N VAL A 185 3.08 10.89 -8.25
CA VAL A 185 3.72 11.44 -7.05
C VAL A 185 4.71 12.49 -7.54
N LYS A 186 4.35 13.75 -7.41
CA LYS A 186 5.14 14.89 -7.91
C LYS A 186 4.93 16.12 -7.02
N ILE A 187 5.99 16.87 -6.82
CA ILE A 187 5.92 18.19 -6.17
C ILE A 187 4.99 19.08 -7.00
N PRO A 188 4.01 19.75 -6.35
CA PRO A 188 3.09 20.67 -7.02
C PRO A 188 3.78 21.88 -7.64
N SER A 189 3.09 22.56 -8.54
CA SER A 189 3.54 23.85 -9.07
C SER A 189 3.53 24.93 -7.99
N SER A 190 4.22 26.05 -8.22
CA SER A 190 4.30 27.16 -7.28
C SER A 190 2.91 27.75 -6.98
N GLU A 191 2.03 27.82 -7.99
CA GLU A 191 0.65 28.29 -7.83
C GLU A 191 -0.13 27.37 -6.90
N LYS A 192 0.03 26.04 -7.09
CA LYS A 192 -0.67 25.05 -6.24
C LYS A 192 -0.12 25.03 -4.82
N ILE A 193 1.18 25.27 -4.63
CA ILE A 193 1.79 25.43 -3.32
C ILE A 193 1.26 26.68 -2.62
N ALA A 194 1.12 27.80 -3.33
CA ALA A 194 0.53 29.02 -2.78
C ALA A 194 -0.94 28.80 -2.33
N GLU A 195 -1.72 28.04 -3.11
CA GLU A 195 -3.08 27.63 -2.73
C GLU A 195 -3.08 26.79 -1.44
N TYR A 196 -2.17 25.80 -1.33
CA TYR A 196 -2.08 24.97 -0.12
C TYR A 196 -1.64 25.76 1.11
N LYS A 197 -0.70 26.71 0.96
CA LYS A 197 -0.33 27.63 2.04
C LYS A 197 -1.54 28.43 2.54
N ALA A 198 -2.35 28.96 1.62
CA ALA A 198 -3.55 29.70 1.98
C ALA A 198 -4.58 28.79 2.69
N MET A 199 -4.79 27.56 2.21
CA MET A 199 -5.69 26.59 2.85
C MET A 199 -5.23 26.26 4.28
N VAL A 200 -3.93 26.06 4.50
CA VAL A 200 -3.37 25.80 5.84
C VAL A 200 -3.50 27.02 6.72
N TYR A 201 -3.11 28.20 6.25
CA TYR A 201 -3.18 29.45 7.00
C TYR A 201 -4.61 29.78 7.46
N ASN A 202 -5.61 29.55 6.64
CA ASN A 202 -7.02 29.76 6.99
C ASN A 202 -7.49 28.90 8.18
N ARG A 203 -6.89 27.74 8.41
CA ARG A 203 -7.20 26.83 9.53
C ARG A 203 -6.23 26.95 10.70
N HIS A 204 -5.00 27.34 10.42
CA HIS A 204 -3.89 27.39 11.35
C HIS A 204 -3.15 28.73 11.19
N PRO A 205 -3.70 29.83 11.72
CA PRO A 205 -3.21 31.19 11.45
C PRO A 205 -1.77 31.46 11.91
N ASN A 206 -1.24 30.65 12.84
CA ASN A 206 0.14 30.78 13.28
C ASN A 206 1.12 29.99 12.39
N LEU A 207 0.64 29.19 11.43
CA LEU A 207 1.47 28.46 10.50
C LEU A 207 1.62 29.20 9.18
N HIS A 208 2.64 30.04 9.10
CA HIS A 208 2.98 30.74 7.88
C HIS A 208 3.76 29.83 6.93
N ASP A 209 3.40 29.88 5.64
CA ASP A 209 4.09 29.20 4.54
C ASP A 209 4.05 27.65 4.56
N VAL A 210 3.23 27.03 5.38
CA VAL A 210 3.10 25.57 5.42
C VAL A 210 2.18 25.09 4.31
N TRP A 211 2.66 24.10 3.52
CA TRP A 211 1.94 23.54 2.39
C TRP A 211 1.66 22.02 2.49
N CYS A 212 2.37 21.34 3.38
CA CYS A 212 2.18 19.89 3.58
C CYS A 212 2.54 19.47 5.01
N THR A 213 2.18 18.26 5.35
CA THR A 213 2.56 17.58 6.58
C THR A 213 3.20 16.23 6.26
N MET A 214 4.15 15.76 7.07
CA MET A 214 4.87 14.51 6.86
C MET A 214 4.80 13.62 8.10
N ASP A 215 4.60 12.31 7.88
CA ASP A 215 4.60 11.32 8.96
C ASP A 215 5.06 9.95 8.47
N GLY A 216 5.39 9.06 9.43
CA GLY A 216 5.81 7.70 9.21
C GLY A 216 4.65 6.70 9.18
N LEU A 217 4.63 5.81 8.19
CA LEU A 217 3.66 4.70 8.11
C LEU A 217 4.36 3.36 8.27
N LYS A 218 3.96 2.61 9.30
CA LYS A 218 4.41 1.24 9.54
C LYS A 218 3.37 0.24 9.02
N ILE A 219 3.81 -0.70 8.20
CA ILE A 219 2.97 -1.74 7.59
C ILE A 219 3.47 -3.09 8.08
N THR A 220 2.60 -3.85 8.74
CA THR A 220 2.96 -5.15 9.34
C THR A 220 3.30 -6.20 8.29
N LEU A 221 4.30 -7.03 8.58
CA LEU A 221 4.72 -8.16 7.75
C LEU A 221 4.40 -9.49 8.41
N GLU A 222 4.21 -10.54 7.60
CA GLU A 222 4.33 -11.92 8.05
C GLU A 222 5.80 -12.19 8.44
N GLN A 223 6.02 -13.18 9.30
CA GLN A 223 7.37 -13.57 9.71
C GLN A 223 8.11 -14.26 8.56
N SER A 224 9.41 -13.99 8.42
CA SER A 224 10.29 -14.69 7.51
C SER A 224 10.72 -16.04 8.09
N GLY A 225 10.93 -17.04 7.23
CA GLY A 225 11.62 -18.27 7.62
C GLY A 225 13.15 -18.12 7.76
N ASP A 226 13.71 -16.99 7.31
CA ASP A 226 15.13 -16.64 7.43
C ASP A 226 15.31 -15.66 8.60
N ALA A 227 16.06 -16.07 9.62
CA ALA A 227 16.28 -15.31 10.85
C ALA A 227 17.02 -13.98 10.60
N LEU A 228 18.01 -13.94 9.70
CA LEU A 228 18.77 -12.73 9.40
C LEU A 228 17.91 -11.68 8.69
N VAL A 229 17.06 -12.15 7.78
CA VAL A 229 16.12 -11.27 7.09
C VAL A 229 15.02 -10.80 8.04
N GLN A 230 14.55 -11.67 8.92
CA GLN A 230 13.55 -11.34 9.92
C GLN A 230 14.02 -10.24 10.87
N GLU A 231 15.26 -10.30 11.32
CA GLU A 231 15.88 -9.32 12.22
C GLU A 231 15.89 -7.90 11.62
N GLN A 232 16.14 -7.77 10.32
CA GLN A 232 16.15 -6.47 9.63
C GLN A 232 14.78 -5.74 9.66
N TYR A 233 13.69 -6.50 9.77
CA TYR A 233 12.33 -5.96 9.77
C TYR A 233 11.73 -5.89 11.17
N TYR A 234 12.41 -6.43 12.19
CA TYR A 234 11.97 -6.40 13.58
C TYR A 234 12.17 -5.01 14.18
N ASN A 235 11.12 -4.49 14.79
CA ASN A 235 11.17 -3.24 15.52
C ASN A 235 11.04 -3.55 17.04
N GLY A 236 12.11 -3.34 17.78
CA GLY A 236 12.20 -3.65 19.23
C GLY A 236 11.25 -2.81 20.09
N TRP A 237 10.84 -1.63 19.63
CA TRP A 237 9.89 -0.77 20.36
C TRP A 237 8.46 -1.31 20.34
N THR A 238 8.05 -1.82 19.17
CA THR A 238 6.67 -2.31 18.97
C THR A 238 6.56 -3.83 19.02
N HIS A 239 7.69 -4.54 19.19
CA HIS A 239 7.78 -6.00 19.25
C HIS A 239 7.15 -6.73 18.06
N ASP A 240 7.20 -6.14 16.85
CA ASP A 240 6.64 -6.74 15.64
C ASP A 240 7.49 -6.42 14.40
N HIS A 241 7.15 -7.03 13.27
CA HIS A 241 7.88 -6.89 12.00
C HIS A 241 7.13 -5.92 11.08
N TYR A 242 7.86 -4.91 10.58
CA TYR A 242 7.29 -3.85 9.74
C TYR A 242 8.12 -3.55 8.52
N VAL A 243 7.42 -3.00 7.55
CA VAL A 243 7.99 -2.14 6.52
C VAL A 243 7.59 -0.72 6.87
N SER A 244 8.58 0.15 6.99
CA SER A 244 8.37 1.57 7.24
C SER A 244 8.36 2.36 5.93
N SER A 245 7.59 3.42 5.93
CA SER A 245 7.45 4.36 4.81
C SER A 245 7.26 5.76 5.37
N VAL A 246 7.76 6.78 4.69
CA VAL A 246 7.51 8.18 5.05
C VAL A 246 6.71 8.81 3.93
N ILE A 247 5.63 9.48 4.29
CA ILE A 247 4.63 10.03 3.37
C ILE A 247 4.35 11.49 3.72
N CYS A 248 4.40 12.36 2.70
CA CYS A 248 3.90 13.73 2.81
C CYS A 248 2.46 13.80 2.28
N PHE A 249 1.60 14.57 2.95
CA PHE A 249 0.22 14.83 2.52
C PHE A 249 0.01 16.32 2.31
N CYS A 250 -0.62 16.68 1.21
CA CYS A 250 -1.13 18.03 0.96
C CYS A 250 -2.51 18.24 1.61
N PRO A 251 -2.98 19.48 1.77
CA PRO A 251 -4.33 19.79 2.27
C PRO A 251 -5.46 19.18 1.46
N ASP A 252 -5.27 18.95 0.16
CA ASP A 252 -6.21 18.23 -0.70
C ASP A 252 -6.15 16.70 -0.54
N GLY A 253 -5.30 16.19 0.36
CA GLY A 253 -5.10 14.78 0.66
C GLY A 253 -4.24 14.02 -0.32
N THR A 254 -3.68 14.68 -1.34
CA THR A 254 -2.75 14.02 -2.26
C THR A 254 -1.38 13.80 -1.64
N ILE A 255 -0.64 12.83 -2.19
CA ILE A 255 0.71 12.47 -1.76
C ILE A 255 1.71 13.02 -2.80
N PRO A 256 2.40 14.14 -2.52
CA PRO A 256 3.39 14.72 -3.43
C PRO A 256 4.78 14.11 -3.30
N ILE A 257 5.13 13.62 -2.11
CA ILE A 257 6.44 13.06 -1.78
C ILE A 257 6.23 11.81 -0.94
N VAL A 258 6.93 10.72 -1.26
CA VAL A 258 6.87 9.48 -0.50
C VAL A 258 8.14 8.65 -0.70
N PHE A 259 8.53 7.94 0.34
CA PHE A 259 9.53 6.89 0.27
C PHE A 259 9.03 5.64 1.01
N VAL A 260 9.07 4.48 0.35
CA VAL A 260 8.42 3.26 0.83
C VAL A 260 9.37 2.06 0.86
N ASN A 261 8.95 1.04 1.61
CA ASN A 261 9.58 -0.29 1.61
C ASN A 261 10.97 -0.31 2.26
N VAL A 262 11.12 0.40 3.37
CA VAL A 262 12.32 0.41 4.19
C VAL A 262 12.15 -0.57 5.36
N PRO A 263 13.18 -1.31 5.78
CA PRO A 263 13.11 -2.18 6.95
C PRO A 263 12.64 -1.45 8.21
N GLY A 264 11.79 -2.10 9.01
CA GLY A 264 11.12 -1.49 10.16
C GLY A 264 12.03 -1.11 11.34
N ALA A 265 13.29 -1.56 11.34
CA ALA A 265 14.30 -1.14 12.32
C ALA A 265 14.85 0.27 12.07
N VAL A 266 14.62 0.85 10.87
CA VAL A 266 15.14 2.17 10.48
C VAL A 266 14.21 3.26 11.00
N HIS A 267 14.78 4.31 11.60
CA HIS A 267 14.07 5.48 12.09
C HIS A 267 13.48 6.32 10.96
N ASP A 268 12.31 6.93 11.19
CA ASP A 268 11.58 7.70 10.18
C ASP A 268 12.41 8.88 9.63
N SER A 269 13.24 9.53 10.46
CA SER A 269 14.18 10.56 10.03
C SER A 269 15.24 10.06 9.04
N GLN A 270 15.78 8.87 9.27
CA GLN A 270 16.73 8.24 8.36
C GLN A 270 16.04 7.77 7.05
N ILE A 271 14.78 7.36 7.14
CA ILE A 271 13.98 7.01 5.96
C ILE A 271 13.77 8.25 5.09
N ALA A 272 13.48 9.40 5.71
CA ALA A 272 13.33 10.66 4.99
C ALA A 272 14.64 11.09 4.29
N ASP A 273 15.78 10.88 4.93
CA ASP A 273 17.10 11.13 4.37
C ASP A 273 17.40 10.21 3.18
N TYR A 274 17.29 8.88 3.37
CA TYR A 274 17.47 7.90 2.29
C TYR A 274 16.54 8.09 1.09
N GLY A 275 15.35 8.65 1.32
CA GLY A 275 14.37 8.95 0.28
C GLY A 275 14.57 10.30 -0.39
N ASN A 276 15.61 11.05 -0.01
CA ASN A 276 15.85 12.43 -0.44
C ASN A 276 14.58 13.29 -0.25
N ILE A 277 13.83 13.04 0.86
CA ILE A 277 12.61 13.79 1.15
C ILE A 277 12.99 15.19 1.61
N TYR A 278 14.01 15.31 2.43
CA TYR A 278 14.52 16.58 2.92
C TYR A 278 14.98 17.48 1.78
N ASP A 279 15.76 16.95 0.83
CA ASP A 279 16.22 17.71 -0.35
C ASP A 279 15.07 18.24 -1.20
N LYS A 280 14.01 17.41 -1.33
CA LYS A 280 12.80 17.81 -2.06
C LYS A 280 12.01 18.90 -1.34
N LEU A 281 11.96 18.86 -0.02
CA LEU A 281 11.32 19.91 0.79
C LEU A 281 12.12 21.20 0.77
N GLU A 282 13.46 21.11 0.82
CA GLU A 282 14.38 22.23 0.71
C GLU A 282 14.25 22.95 -0.64
N LEU A 283 14.19 22.18 -1.75
CA LEU A 283 13.92 22.74 -3.08
C LEU A 283 12.61 23.54 -3.14
N VAL A 284 11.57 23.08 -2.45
CA VAL A 284 10.30 23.83 -2.38
C VAL A 284 10.44 25.06 -1.49
N TYR A 285 11.21 24.97 -0.41
CA TYR A 285 11.49 26.11 0.46
C TYR A 285 12.28 27.21 -0.27
N GLU A 286 13.34 26.84 -0.97
CA GLU A 286 14.15 27.78 -1.77
C GLU A 286 13.33 28.44 -2.89
N ARG A 287 12.48 27.67 -3.57
CA ARG A 287 11.68 28.16 -4.70
C ARG A 287 10.49 29.02 -4.26
N ASP A 288 9.74 28.56 -3.24
CA ASP A 288 8.42 29.07 -2.89
C ASP A 288 8.31 29.51 -1.42
N GLY A 289 9.37 29.37 -0.60
CA GLY A 289 9.30 29.55 0.85
C GLY A 289 8.44 28.50 1.57
N GLY A 290 8.14 27.37 0.92
CA GLY A 290 7.17 26.38 1.42
C GLY A 290 7.72 25.51 2.54
N LYS A 291 7.01 25.47 3.70
CA LYS A 291 7.39 24.69 4.89
C LYS A 291 6.52 23.43 5.06
N CYS A 292 7.05 22.47 5.81
CA CYS A 292 6.38 21.20 6.13
C CYS A 292 6.26 21.03 7.64
N THR A 293 5.10 20.59 8.13
CA THR A 293 4.98 20.17 9.53
C THR A 293 5.35 18.70 9.70
N VAL A 294 6.05 18.41 10.80
CA VAL A 294 6.58 17.07 11.10
C VAL A 294 6.40 16.73 12.58
N ASP A 295 6.44 15.43 12.89
CA ASP A 295 6.55 14.96 14.27
C ASP A 295 7.95 15.21 14.84
N SER A 296 8.07 15.19 16.16
CA SER A 296 9.34 15.31 16.90
C SER A 296 10.39 14.25 16.50
N ALA A 297 9.95 13.09 16.00
CA ALA A 297 10.82 12.02 15.51
C ALA A 297 11.63 12.39 14.24
N PHE A 298 11.23 13.46 13.51
CA PHE A 298 11.91 13.88 12.29
C PHE A 298 13.02 14.88 12.60
N GLY A 299 14.17 14.38 12.97
CA GLY A 299 15.43 15.08 12.94
C GLY A 299 15.80 15.87 14.19
N ASN A 300 17.03 15.61 14.64
CA ASN A 300 17.74 16.41 15.64
C ASN A 300 18.32 17.72 15.05
N VAL A 301 18.27 17.87 13.72
CA VAL A 301 18.79 19.05 13.02
C VAL A 301 17.66 20.04 12.81
N THR A 302 17.88 21.29 13.25
CA THR A 302 16.98 22.40 12.97
C THR A 302 17.09 22.74 11.48
N ARG A 303 15.97 22.70 10.77
CA ARG A 303 15.87 23.05 9.34
C ARG A 303 14.75 24.07 9.19
N ASP A 304 15.02 25.20 8.56
CA ASP A 304 14.08 26.34 8.47
C ASP A 304 12.76 25.99 7.77
N TYR A 305 12.80 24.95 6.94
CA TYR A 305 11.62 24.45 6.22
C TYR A 305 10.81 23.38 6.97
N LEU A 306 11.23 22.98 8.19
CA LEU A 306 10.52 22.02 9.02
C LEU A 306 9.98 22.69 10.29
N ILE A 307 8.67 22.57 10.51
CA ILE A 307 8.01 23.00 11.73
C ILE A 307 7.65 21.75 12.54
N LYS A 308 8.29 21.59 13.69
CA LYS A 308 8.06 20.44 14.57
C LYS A 308 6.86 20.66 15.47
N SER A 309 6.03 19.62 15.63
CA SER A 309 5.02 19.61 16.68
C SER A 309 5.70 19.45 18.04
N SER A 310 5.23 20.20 19.05
CA SER A 310 5.68 20.06 20.43
C SER A 310 4.58 19.43 21.27
N GLN A 311 4.97 18.49 22.14
CA GLN A 311 4.05 17.91 23.13
C GLN A 311 4.04 18.72 24.44
N GLU A 312 5.07 19.54 24.67
CA GLU A 312 5.28 20.30 25.90
C GLU A 312 4.96 21.79 25.70
N LEU A 313 3.73 22.10 25.29
CA LEU A 313 3.25 23.47 25.07
C LEU A 313 3.34 24.36 26.32
N ILE A 314 3.32 23.74 27.52
CA ILE A 314 3.29 24.43 28.82
C ILE A 314 4.64 25.10 29.10
N HIS A 315 5.74 24.59 28.58
CA HIS A 315 7.08 25.11 28.83
C HIS A 315 7.53 26.18 27.81
N ILE A 316 6.68 26.51 26.82
CA ILE A 316 6.98 27.56 25.86
C ILE A 316 6.50 28.91 26.45
N GLU A 317 7.44 29.76 26.82
CA GLU A 317 7.14 31.06 27.46
C GLU A 317 6.61 32.08 26.46
N ASP A 318 7.18 32.15 25.25
CA ASP A 318 6.73 33.06 24.22
C ASP A 318 5.33 32.68 23.66
N PRO A 319 4.35 33.58 23.74
CA PRO A 319 3.00 33.36 23.24
C PRO A 319 2.95 33.07 21.74
N GLN A 320 3.85 33.66 20.94
CA GLN A 320 3.89 33.46 19.50
C GLN A 320 4.44 32.07 19.16
N GLU A 321 5.53 31.66 19.79
CA GLU A 321 6.07 30.30 19.63
C GLU A 321 5.08 29.24 20.11
N ARG A 322 4.37 29.51 21.23
CA ARG A 322 3.31 28.64 21.72
C ARG A 322 2.15 28.51 20.73
N GLY A 323 1.78 29.59 20.06
CA GLY A 323 0.80 29.61 18.99
C GLY A 323 1.20 28.71 17.82
N VAL A 324 2.42 28.86 17.35
CA VAL A 324 2.99 28.03 16.27
C VAL A 324 3.02 26.54 16.66
N ALA A 325 3.52 26.23 17.86
CA ALA A 325 3.62 24.85 18.35
C ALA A 325 2.23 24.19 18.51
N ARG A 326 1.22 24.94 18.97
CA ARG A 326 -0.18 24.47 19.06
C ARG A 326 -0.75 24.15 17.68
N ASP A 327 -0.60 25.07 16.73
CA ASP A 327 -1.12 24.89 15.38
C ASP A 327 -0.36 23.77 14.63
N ALA A 328 0.95 23.64 14.83
CA ALA A 328 1.73 22.52 14.31
C ALA A 328 1.26 21.16 14.86
N THR A 329 0.94 21.11 16.16
CA THR A 329 0.38 19.90 16.79
C THR A 329 -1.01 19.58 16.24
N SER A 330 -1.85 20.60 16.02
CA SER A 330 -3.14 20.44 15.37
C SER A 330 -3.01 19.96 13.92
N MET A 331 -2.08 20.53 13.15
CA MET A 331 -1.84 20.11 11.77
C MET A 331 -1.26 18.70 11.67
N ARG A 332 -0.53 18.21 12.67
CA ARG A 332 -0.10 16.83 12.75
C ARG A 332 -1.26 15.84 12.69
N GLN A 333 -2.42 16.19 13.28
CA GLN A 333 -3.63 15.36 13.15
C GLN A 333 -4.04 15.17 11.69
N SER A 334 -3.76 16.13 10.82
CA SER A 334 -4.00 16.00 9.38
C SER A 334 -3.14 14.92 8.74
N ALA A 335 -1.88 14.72 9.18
CA ALA A 335 -1.08 13.58 8.74
C ALA A 335 -1.70 12.25 9.17
N GLU A 336 -2.17 12.15 10.41
CA GLU A 336 -2.86 10.96 10.91
C GLU A 336 -4.16 10.70 10.12
N TRP A 337 -4.91 11.74 9.76
CA TRP A 337 -6.09 11.61 8.90
C TRP A 337 -5.72 11.18 7.48
N GLY A 338 -4.64 11.69 6.91
CA GLY A 338 -4.10 11.27 5.62
C GLY A 338 -3.71 9.79 5.64
N MET A 339 -2.99 9.35 6.67
CA MET A 339 -2.63 7.95 6.87
C MET A 339 -3.87 7.06 7.01
N ARG A 340 -4.86 7.50 7.80
CA ARG A 340 -6.12 6.80 7.99
C ARG A 340 -6.92 6.74 6.68
N ALA A 341 -7.00 7.85 5.94
CA ALA A 341 -7.67 7.92 4.65
C ALA A 341 -7.03 6.95 3.64
N PHE A 342 -5.69 6.90 3.58
CA PHE A 342 -4.95 5.96 2.75
C PHE A 342 -5.25 4.50 3.15
N GLN A 343 -5.17 4.17 4.43
CA GLN A 343 -5.44 2.83 4.95
C GLN A 343 -6.92 2.41 4.81
N CYS A 344 -7.86 3.35 4.89
CA CYS A 344 -9.30 3.07 4.73
C CYS A 344 -9.69 2.95 3.25
N SER A 345 -9.04 3.71 2.37
CA SER A 345 -9.25 3.57 0.92
C SER A 345 -8.64 2.27 0.38
N MET A 346 -7.56 1.80 0.99
CA MET A 346 -6.84 0.58 0.63
C MET A 346 -6.72 -0.39 1.82
N PRO A 347 -7.85 -0.95 2.34
CA PRO A 347 -7.86 -1.75 3.58
C PRO A 347 -6.89 -2.94 3.57
N ARG A 348 -6.52 -3.42 2.39
CA ARG A 348 -5.54 -4.49 2.21
C ARG A 348 -4.19 -4.20 2.89
N ILE A 349 -3.80 -2.92 3.00
CA ILE A 349 -2.54 -2.52 3.62
C ILE A 349 -2.52 -2.77 5.15
N LYS A 350 -3.71 -2.93 5.77
CA LYS A 350 -3.86 -3.27 7.20
C LYS A 350 -3.65 -4.75 7.49
N ASP A 351 -3.66 -5.61 6.46
CA ASP A 351 -3.32 -7.01 6.64
C ASP A 351 -1.80 -7.16 6.71
N ARG A 352 -1.34 -8.18 7.43
CA ARG A 352 0.08 -8.55 7.36
C ARG A 352 0.43 -8.86 5.91
N MET A 353 1.36 -8.10 5.35
CA MET A 353 1.83 -8.39 4.00
C MET A 353 2.62 -9.68 4.01
N LYS A 354 2.37 -10.53 3.02
CA LYS A 354 3.20 -11.72 2.82
C LYS A 354 4.65 -11.31 2.73
N PHE A 355 5.52 -12.16 3.28
CA PHE A 355 6.95 -11.97 3.17
C PHE A 355 7.38 -12.25 1.72
N GLU A 356 7.04 -11.32 0.85
CA GLU A 356 7.39 -11.31 -0.56
C GLU A 356 8.82 -10.79 -0.73
N THR A 357 9.37 -10.96 -1.91
CA THR A 357 10.64 -10.31 -2.25
C THR A 357 10.51 -8.79 -2.11
N ARG A 358 11.60 -8.10 -1.78
CA ARG A 358 11.63 -6.63 -1.65
C ARG A 358 11.06 -5.93 -2.89
N GLY A 359 11.31 -6.49 -4.08
CA GLY A 359 10.79 -5.95 -5.34
C GLY A 359 9.27 -6.02 -5.45
N GLU A 360 8.66 -7.14 -5.08
CA GLU A 360 7.20 -7.32 -5.14
C GLU A 360 6.46 -6.45 -4.13
N ARG A 361 7.00 -6.28 -2.92
CA ARG A 361 6.47 -5.31 -1.95
C ARG A 361 6.51 -3.90 -2.50
N LYS A 362 7.66 -3.48 -3.10
CA LYS A 362 7.78 -2.17 -3.73
C LYS A 362 6.75 -1.95 -4.83
N VAL A 363 6.53 -2.96 -5.69
CA VAL A 363 5.48 -2.94 -6.73
C VAL A 363 4.11 -2.70 -6.10
N THR A 364 3.75 -3.48 -5.10
CA THR A 364 2.45 -3.37 -4.42
C THR A 364 2.26 -1.99 -3.79
N LEU A 365 3.22 -1.51 -3.01
CA LEU A 365 3.13 -0.20 -2.33
C LEU A 365 3.09 0.96 -3.34
N THR A 366 3.90 0.91 -4.39
CA THR A 366 3.86 1.92 -5.45
C THR A 366 2.49 1.98 -6.12
N MET A 367 1.91 0.83 -6.45
CA MET A 367 0.57 0.76 -7.03
C MET A 367 -0.48 1.38 -6.11
N LEU A 368 -0.46 1.04 -4.81
CA LEU A 368 -1.43 1.56 -3.85
C LEU A 368 -1.37 3.09 -3.74
N ILE A 369 -0.16 3.68 -3.76
CA ILE A 369 0.02 5.13 -3.70
C ILE A 369 -0.51 5.81 -4.97
N LEU A 370 -0.20 5.26 -6.14
CA LEU A 370 -0.70 5.81 -7.41
C LEU A 370 -2.23 5.75 -7.49
N LEU A 371 -2.83 4.63 -7.09
CA LEU A 371 -4.28 4.48 -7.02
C LEU A 371 -4.91 5.42 -5.98
N TYR A 372 -4.24 5.65 -4.85
CA TYR A 372 -4.72 6.59 -3.84
C TYR A 372 -4.75 8.02 -4.38
N ASN A 373 -3.67 8.48 -5.03
CA ASN A 373 -3.63 9.81 -5.63
C ASN A 373 -4.69 9.96 -6.73
N LEU A 374 -4.85 8.94 -7.59
CA LEU A 374 -5.92 8.93 -8.58
C LEU A 374 -7.30 9.06 -7.92
N ARG A 375 -7.56 8.25 -6.89
CA ARG A 375 -8.83 8.27 -6.16
C ARG A 375 -9.08 9.61 -5.47
N ALA A 376 -8.07 10.20 -4.83
CA ALA A 376 -8.20 11.49 -4.16
C ALA A 376 -8.62 12.60 -5.14
N ARG A 377 -8.13 12.55 -6.38
CA ARG A 377 -8.46 13.54 -7.42
C ARG A 377 -9.72 13.23 -8.21
N ALA A 378 -10.02 11.96 -8.47
CA ALA A 378 -11.15 11.55 -9.31
C ALA A 378 -12.48 11.45 -8.53
N VAL A 379 -12.44 10.84 -7.33
CA VAL A 379 -13.66 10.58 -6.54
C VAL A 379 -13.94 11.69 -5.52
N GLY A 380 -12.90 12.43 -5.09
CA GLY A 380 -13.02 13.56 -4.18
C GLY A 380 -13.45 13.22 -2.73
N ILE A 381 -13.64 11.94 -2.40
CA ILE A 381 -13.98 11.50 -1.04
C ILE A 381 -12.71 11.53 -0.19
N ASN A 382 -12.46 12.68 0.46
CA ASN A 382 -11.22 12.94 1.17
C ASN A 382 -11.46 13.81 2.40
N GLN A 383 -11.18 13.28 3.58
CA GLN A 383 -11.36 13.99 4.84
C GLN A 383 -10.47 15.24 4.95
N LEU A 384 -9.24 15.19 4.41
CA LEU A 384 -8.34 16.34 4.42
C LEU A 384 -8.90 17.49 3.60
N LEU A 385 -9.34 17.21 2.38
CA LEU A 385 -9.96 18.22 1.53
C LEU A 385 -11.18 18.82 2.20
N SER A 386 -12.05 18.00 2.79
CA SER A 386 -13.24 18.50 3.51
C SER A 386 -12.89 19.38 4.71
N PHE A 387 -11.79 19.11 5.39
CA PHE A 387 -11.32 19.90 6.53
C PHE A 387 -10.71 21.24 6.09
N TYR A 388 -9.89 21.24 5.04
CA TYR A 388 -9.18 22.43 4.56
C TYR A 388 -9.95 23.25 3.52
N ALA A 389 -10.95 22.67 2.85
CA ALA A 389 -11.83 23.45 1.99
C ALA A 389 -12.52 24.57 2.79
N ALA A 390 -12.63 25.75 2.21
CA ALA A 390 -13.44 26.81 2.80
C ALA A 390 -14.86 26.26 3.03
N PRO A 391 -15.54 26.60 4.15
CA PRO A 391 -16.94 26.24 4.33
C PRO A 391 -17.68 26.74 3.08
N LEU A 392 -18.34 25.83 2.37
CA LEU A 392 -19.26 26.18 1.30
C LEU A 392 -20.26 27.16 1.94
N ASN A 393 -20.28 28.42 1.50
CA ASN A 393 -21.33 29.31 1.87
C ASN A 393 -22.65 28.63 1.47
N CYS A 394 -23.51 28.38 2.43
CA CYS A 394 -24.76 27.64 2.22
C CYS A 394 -25.71 28.29 1.19
N ASP A 395 -25.35 29.44 0.65
CA ASP A 395 -26.15 30.25 -0.29
C ASP A 395 -25.73 30.06 -1.78
N ALA A 396 -24.73 29.26 -2.09
CA ALA A 396 -24.39 28.97 -3.48
C ALA A 396 -24.80 27.54 -3.82
N ASN A 397 -25.86 27.38 -4.61
CA ASN A 397 -26.18 26.18 -5.38
C ASN A 397 -25.03 25.91 -6.39
N VAL A 398 -23.89 25.46 -5.90
CA VAL A 398 -22.81 25.00 -6.72
C VAL A 398 -22.96 23.50 -6.83
N GLU A 399 -23.51 23.03 -7.94
CA GLU A 399 -23.34 21.64 -8.36
C GLU A 399 -21.85 21.32 -8.33
N PHE A 400 -21.46 20.35 -7.51
CA PHE A 400 -20.11 19.83 -7.48
C PHE A 400 -19.86 19.09 -8.80
N VAL A 401 -19.34 19.80 -9.78
CA VAL A 401 -18.78 19.20 -10.99
C VAL A 401 -17.35 18.78 -10.66
N PRO A 402 -17.02 17.48 -10.64
CA PRO A 402 -15.63 17.04 -10.45
C PRO A 402 -14.79 17.63 -11.61
N PRO A 403 -13.67 18.30 -11.30
CA PRO A 403 -13.04 19.21 -12.29
C PRO A 403 -12.29 18.56 -13.46
N LEU A 404 -12.40 17.28 -13.74
CA LEU A 404 -11.40 16.66 -14.64
C LEU A 404 -11.86 15.51 -15.53
N LEU A 405 -13.10 15.50 -16.02
CA LEU A 405 -13.46 14.55 -17.09
C LEU A 405 -13.52 15.18 -18.49
N ASN A 406 -13.16 16.47 -18.66
CA ASN A 406 -13.22 17.19 -19.93
C ASN A 406 -11.86 17.78 -20.35
N SER A 407 -10.79 16.96 -20.34
CA SER A 407 -9.57 17.33 -21.10
C SER A 407 -8.80 16.11 -21.55
#